data_15034d36d2eedabe81653f83b951b22a
#
_entry.id   15034d36d2eedabe81653f83b951b22a
#
_cell.length_a   1.000
_cell.length_b   1.000
_cell.length_c   1.000
_cell.angle_alpha   90.00
_cell.angle_beta   90.00
_cell.angle_gamma   90.00
#
_symmetry.space_group_name_H-M   'P 1'
#
loop_
_entity.id
_entity.type
_entity.pdbx_description
1 polymer ?
#
loop_
_entity_poly.entity_id
_entity_poly.type
_entity_poly.pdbx_seq_one_letter_code
_entity_poly.pdbx_strand_id
1 'polypeptide(L)'
;MIEDGIIKAKTENTELDINSYVSMNFWGFPAKEGLDPAFLNVLETHFVDFFEKDVKADPMKAEYLLPTLIGELLREKKCTVKVLETHDKWFGVTYKEDKEEVVESFKKLIEEGIYSKELYSDLTKQ
;
A
#
# COMPACT_ATOMS: atom_id res chain seq x y z
N MET A 1 11.82 0.10 -13.87
CA MET A 1 12.33 0.98 -14.95
C MET A 1 11.65 0.58 -16.24
N ILE A 2 11.47 1.50 -17.16
CA ILE A 2 10.95 1.20 -18.50
C ILE A 2 12.14 1.34 -19.45
N GLU A 3 12.50 0.26 -20.12
CA GLU A 3 13.55 0.22 -21.13
C GLU A 3 12.96 -0.46 -22.37
N ASP A 4 13.07 0.19 -23.53
CA ASP A 4 12.55 -0.30 -24.82
C ASP A 4 11.07 -0.75 -24.79
N GLY A 5 10.24 -0.08 -23.97
CA GLY A 5 8.82 -0.41 -23.81
C GLY A 5 8.54 -1.61 -22.88
N ILE A 6 9.57 -2.17 -22.26
CA ILE A 6 9.45 -3.27 -21.30
C ILE A 6 9.56 -2.72 -19.87
N ILE A 7 8.64 -3.12 -19.01
CA ILE A 7 8.69 -2.80 -17.59
C ILE A 7 9.54 -3.85 -16.88
N LYS A 8 10.58 -3.42 -16.16
CA LYS A 8 11.44 -4.32 -15.38
C LYS A 8 11.39 -3.96 -13.90
N ALA A 9 11.31 -4.99 -13.07
CA ALA A 9 11.50 -4.83 -11.63
C ALA A 9 12.94 -4.38 -11.36
N LYS A 10 13.10 -3.30 -10.58
CA LYS A 10 14.41 -2.67 -10.34
C LYS A 10 15.40 -3.58 -9.62
N THR A 11 14.92 -4.42 -8.73
CA THR A 11 15.76 -5.27 -7.87
C THR A 11 16.09 -6.62 -8.48
N GLU A 12 15.16 -7.20 -9.25
CA GLU A 12 15.29 -8.57 -9.77
C GLU A 12 15.54 -8.63 -11.26
N ASN A 13 15.54 -7.48 -11.94
CA ASN A 13 15.63 -7.37 -13.40
C ASN A 13 14.60 -8.27 -14.15
N THR A 14 13.51 -8.63 -13.47
CA THR A 14 12.45 -9.47 -14.02
C THR A 14 11.51 -8.62 -14.87
N GLU A 15 11.19 -9.11 -16.06
CA GLU A 15 10.18 -8.47 -16.90
C GLU A 15 8.80 -8.61 -16.29
N LEU A 16 8.05 -7.51 -16.28
CA LEU A 16 6.69 -7.45 -15.76
C LEU A 16 5.71 -7.22 -16.92
N ASP A 17 4.59 -7.91 -16.87
CA ASP A 17 3.48 -7.64 -17.79
C ASP A 17 2.96 -6.22 -17.56
N ILE A 18 2.79 -5.45 -18.63
CA ILE A 18 2.25 -4.08 -18.58
C ILE A 18 0.85 -4.03 -17.98
N ASN A 19 0.09 -5.14 -18.02
CA ASN A 19 -1.23 -5.27 -17.45
C ASN A 19 -1.22 -5.80 -16.00
N SER A 20 -0.04 -5.96 -15.41
CA SER A 20 0.06 -6.40 -14.01
C SER A 20 -0.58 -5.39 -13.07
N TYR A 21 -1.36 -5.88 -12.11
CA TYR A 21 -1.84 -5.02 -11.03
C TYR A 21 -0.70 -4.50 -10.18
N VAL A 22 -0.79 -3.23 -9.81
CA VAL A 22 0.15 -2.57 -8.91
C VAL A 22 -0.51 -2.38 -7.55
N SER A 23 0.17 -2.80 -6.50
CA SER A 23 -0.31 -2.55 -5.15
C SER A 23 -0.19 -1.06 -4.81
N MET A 24 -1.29 -0.46 -4.38
CA MET A 24 -1.32 0.90 -3.83
C MET A 24 -0.93 0.91 -2.34
N ASN A 25 -0.47 -0.21 -1.82
CA ASN A 25 -0.12 -0.40 -0.41
C ASN A 25 -1.27 -0.04 0.56
N PHE A 26 -2.49 -0.26 0.10
CA PHE A 26 -3.71 -0.06 0.87
C PHE A 26 -4.26 -1.42 1.27
N TRP A 27 -4.26 -1.72 2.58
CA TRP A 27 -4.56 -3.03 3.11
C TRP A 27 -5.77 -3.00 4.02
N GLY A 28 -6.70 -3.94 3.83
CA GLY A 28 -7.80 -4.19 4.73
C GLY A 28 -7.64 -5.56 5.41
N PHE A 29 -7.70 -5.57 6.73
CA PHE A 29 -7.67 -6.80 7.51
C PHE A 29 -9.03 -6.98 8.18
N PRO A 30 -9.73 -8.12 7.98
CA PRO A 30 -11.00 -8.36 8.63
C PRO A 30 -10.77 -8.48 10.15
N ALA A 31 -11.52 -7.69 10.92
CA ALA A 31 -11.68 -7.92 12.33
C ALA A 31 -12.87 -8.87 12.52
N LYS A 32 -12.74 -9.91 13.34
CA LYS A 32 -13.89 -10.62 13.87
C LYS A 32 -14.64 -9.72 14.84
N GLU A 33 -15.92 -9.99 15.07
CA GLU A 33 -16.73 -9.21 16.02
C GLU A 33 -16.01 -9.04 17.34
N GLY A 34 -15.83 -7.76 17.75
CA GLY A 34 -14.98 -7.36 18.86
C GLY A 34 -13.50 -7.41 18.46
N LEU A 35 -12.88 -6.26 18.34
CA LEU A 35 -11.46 -5.99 18.05
C LEU A 35 -10.57 -7.26 18.21
N ASP A 36 -10.57 -8.11 17.18
CA ASP A 36 -9.63 -9.24 17.14
C ASP A 36 -8.26 -8.68 16.72
N PRO A 37 -7.29 -8.58 17.60
CA PRO A 37 -5.97 -8.07 17.28
C PRO A 37 -5.11 -9.10 16.52
N ALA A 38 -5.72 -10.14 15.94
CA ALA A 38 -4.97 -11.26 15.36
C ALA A 38 -3.88 -10.81 14.40
N PHE A 39 -4.19 -9.86 13.51
CA PHE A 39 -3.16 -9.33 12.61
C PHE A 39 -2.15 -8.43 13.33
N LEU A 40 -2.56 -7.66 14.32
CA LEU A 40 -1.64 -6.83 15.12
C LEU A 40 -0.70 -7.71 15.94
N ASN A 41 -1.17 -8.83 16.49
CA ASN A 41 -0.33 -9.80 17.18
C ASN A 41 0.68 -10.45 16.23
N VAL A 42 0.27 -10.72 14.99
CA VAL A 42 1.19 -11.22 13.95
C VAL A 42 2.27 -10.18 13.64
N LEU A 43 1.88 -8.92 13.45
CA LEU A 43 2.83 -7.81 13.23
C LEU A 43 3.83 -7.69 14.39
N GLU A 44 3.34 -7.70 15.62
CA GLU A 44 4.17 -7.57 16.83
C GLU A 44 5.19 -8.72 16.92
N THR A 45 4.73 -9.95 16.73
CA THR A 45 5.59 -11.14 16.80
C THR A 45 6.68 -11.11 15.72
N HIS A 46 6.31 -10.83 14.47
CA HIS A 46 7.26 -10.77 13.37
C HIS A 46 8.18 -9.53 13.45
N PHE A 47 7.72 -8.44 14.08
CA PHE A 47 8.57 -7.28 14.32
C PHE A 47 9.75 -7.61 15.26
N VAL A 48 9.52 -8.43 16.28
CA VAL A 48 10.60 -8.89 17.16
C VAL A 48 11.64 -9.66 16.36
N ASP A 49 11.22 -10.59 15.51
CA ASP A 49 12.11 -11.36 14.65
C ASP A 49 12.89 -10.47 13.68
N PHE A 50 12.23 -9.53 13.04
CA PHE A 50 12.84 -8.53 12.17
C PHE A 50 13.90 -7.72 12.92
N PHE A 51 13.58 -7.24 14.12
CA PHE A 51 14.51 -6.45 14.93
C PHE A 51 15.74 -7.27 15.33
N GLU A 52 15.54 -8.53 15.70
CA GLU A 52 16.63 -9.41 16.13
C GLU A 52 17.54 -9.88 14.98
N LYS A 53 17.03 -9.94 13.76
CA LYS A 53 17.76 -10.45 12.59
C LYS A 53 18.20 -9.34 11.66
N ASP A 54 17.23 -8.66 11.04
CA ASP A 54 17.49 -7.72 9.94
C ASP A 54 18.11 -6.42 10.43
N VAL A 55 17.58 -5.85 11.52
CA VAL A 55 18.14 -4.62 12.09
C VAL A 55 19.56 -4.86 12.63
N LYS A 56 19.83 -6.02 13.22
CA LYS A 56 21.20 -6.35 13.66
C LYS A 56 22.16 -6.57 12.48
N ALA A 57 21.66 -7.08 11.36
CA ALA A 57 22.47 -7.30 10.17
C ALA A 57 22.82 -5.99 9.43
N ASP A 58 21.84 -5.10 9.25
CA ASP A 58 22.05 -3.80 8.62
C ASP A 58 21.09 -2.74 9.19
N PRO A 59 21.46 -2.10 10.31
CA PRO A 59 20.59 -1.15 11.02
C PRO A 59 20.26 0.11 10.21
N MET A 60 21.04 0.41 9.17
CA MET A 60 20.82 1.62 8.35
C MET A 60 19.91 1.39 7.16
N LYS A 61 19.67 0.13 6.77
CA LYS A 61 18.87 -0.21 5.60
C LYS A 61 17.71 -1.15 5.88
N ALA A 62 17.65 -1.71 7.09
CA ALA A 62 16.56 -2.60 7.46
C ALA A 62 15.22 -1.85 7.44
N GLU A 63 14.26 -2.40 6.71
CA GLU A 63 12.91 -1.88 6.60
C GLU A 63 11.89 -2.99 6.87
N TYR A 64 10.99 -2.77 7.84
CA TYR A 64 9.90 -3.70 8.12
C TYR A 64 8.73 -3.42 7.18
N LEU A 65 8.72 -4.13 6.06
CA LEU A 65 7.79 -3.90 4.97
C LEU A 65 6.57 -4.81 5.08
N LEU A 66 5.38 -4.22 5.14
CA LEU A 66 4.11 -4.96 5.18
C LEU A 66 3.94 -5.93 3.99
N PRO A 67 4.25 -5.56 2.74
CA PRO A 67 4.17 -6.50 1.62
C PRO A 67 5.08 -7.73 1.78
N THR A 68 6.24 -7.57 2.39
CA THR A 68 7.17 -8.68 2.66
C THR A 68 6.57 -9.67 3.65
N LEU A 69 6.06 -9.16 4.78
CA LEU A 69 5.38 -9.98 5.78
C LEU A 69 4.19 -10.74 5.18
N ILE A 70 3.32 -10.05 4.44
CA ILE A 70 2.18 -10.71 3.79
C ILE A 70 2.64 -11.78 2.80
N GLY A 71 3.70 -11.52 2.04
CA GLY A 71 4.30 -12.51 1.14
C GLY A 71 4.81 -13.75 1.87
N GLU A 72 5.39 -13.60 3.05
CA GLU A 72 5.80 -14.71 3.91
C GLU A 72 4.61 -15.52 4.41
N LEU A 73 3.60 -14.86 4.95
CA LEU A 73 2.37 -15.50 5.42
C LEU A 73 1.64 -16.27 4.30
N LEU A 74 1.66 -15.74 3.07
CA LEU A 74 1.11 -16.43 1.89
C LEU A 74 1.90 -17.69 1.56
N ARG A 75 3.24 -17.63 1.52
CA ARG A 75 4.10 -18.80 1.27
C ARG A 75 3.90 -19.88 2.32
N GLU A 76 3.71 -19.48 3.57
CA GLU A 76 3.44 -20.37 4.69
C GLU A 76 1.97 -20.86 4.76
N LYS A 77 1.10 -20.40 3.84
CA LYS A 77 -0.34 -20.72 3.80
C LYS A 77 -1.09 -20.29 5.07
N LYS A 78 -0.59 -19.27 5.76
CA LYS A 78 -1.20 -18.71 6.98
C LYS A 78 -2.27 -17.65 6.69
N CYS A 79 -2.29 -17.11 5.47
CA CYS A 79 -3.29 -16.15 5.05
C CYS A 79 -3.67 -16.35 3.57
N THR A 80 -4.72 -15.65 3.16
CA THR A 80 -5.09 -15.46 1.75
C THR A 80 -5.22 -13.98 1.48
N VAL A 81 -4.93 -13.55 0.25
CA VAL A 81 -5.07 -12.15 -0.17
C VAL A 81 -6.08 -12.08 -1.30
N LYS A 82 -7.08 -11.21 -1.15
CA LYS A 82 -7.99 -10.85 -2.23
C LYS A 82 -7.56 -9.51 -2.78
N VAL A 83 -7.22 -9.47 -4.07
CA VAL A 83 -6.93 -8.22 -4.77
C VAL A 83 -8.27 -7.56 -5.12
N LEU A 84 -8.41 -6.29 -4.76
CA LEU A 84 -9.54 -5.44 -5.14
C LEU A 84 -9.01 -4.40 -6.11
N GLU A 85 -9.55 -4.42 -7.32
CA GLU A 85 -9.22 -3.45 -8.35
C GLU A 85 -9.92 -2.12 -8.07
N THR A 86 -9.22 -1.02 -8.27
CA THR A 86 -9.80 0.33 -8.30
C THR A 86 -9.43 1.02 -9.60
N HIS A 87 -10.33 1.84 -10.11
CA HIS A 87 -10.10 2.70 -11.26
C HIS A 87 -9.76 4.15 -10.86
N ASP A 88 -9.61 4.38 -9.56
CA ASP A 88 -9.23 5.68 -9.03
C ASP A 88 -7.80 6.05 -9.45
N LYS A 89 -7.59 7.34 -9.71
CA LYS A 89 -6.25 7.86 -9.94
C LYS A 89 -5.53 7.98 -8.61
N TRP A 90 -4.32 7.49 -8.58
CA TRP A 90 -3.43 7.67 -7.44
C TRP A 90 -2.71 9.01 -7.52
N PHE A 91 -2.64 9.72 -6.40
CA PHE A 91 -1.87 10.95 -6.24
C PHE A 91 -0.96 10.80 -5.02
N GLY A 92 0.35 10.93 -5.23
CA GLY A 92 1.33 10.84 -4.16
C GLY A 92 1.85 12.22 -3.77
N VAL A 93 1.96 12.47 -2.47
CA VAL A 93 2.66 13.64 -1.93
C VAL A 93 3.87 13.13 -1.16
N THR A 94 4.98 12.98 -1.84
CA THR A 94 6.24 12.52 -1.22
C THR A 94 7.17 13.70 -0.97
N TYR A 95 7.17 14.66 -1.89
CA TYR A 95 7.99 15.85 -1.82
C TYR A 95 7.12 17.11 -1.79
N LYS A 96 7.70 18.23 -1.37
CA LYS A 96 6.99 19.52 -1.28
C LYS A 96 6.48 19.99 -2.64
N GLU A 97 7.22 19.69 -3.68
CA GLU A 97 6.93 20.04 -5.07
C GLU A 97 5.67 19.36 -5.61
N ASP A 98 5.37 18.15 -5.15
CA ASP A 98 4.19 17.37 -5.57
C ASP A 98 2.87 18.04 -5.14
N LYS A 99 2.91 18.87 -4.10
CA LYS A 99 1.72 19.43 -3.46
C LYS A 99 0.86 20.25 -4.43
N GLU A 100 1.47 21.06 -5.27
CA GLU A 100 0.73 21.95 -6.18
C GLU A 100 -0.04 21.13 -7.22
N GLU A 101 0.59 20.13 -7.82
CA GLU A 101 -0.04 19.24 -8.80
C GLU A 101 -1.20 18.44 -8.17
N VAL A 102 -1.00 17.95 -6.96
CA VAL A 102 -2.05 17.20 -6.24
C VAL A 102 -3.23 18.09 -5.90
N VAL A 103 -3.00 19.32 -5.44
CA VAL A 103 -4.07 20.30 -5.17
C VAL A 103 -4.89 20.60 -6.42
N GLU A 104 -4.24 20.84 -7.56
CA GLU A 104 -4.94 21.10 -8.83
C GLU A 104 -5.72 19.86 -9.32
N SER A 105 -5.16 18.68 -9.12
CA SER A 105 -5.83 17.43 -9.47
C SER A 105 -7.10 17.22 -8.64
N PHE A 106 -7.05 17.46 -7.32
CA PHE A 106 -8.24 17.36 -6.47
C PHE A 106 -9.29 18.43 -6.77
N LYS A 107 -8.88 19.66 -7.13
CA LYS A 107 -9.84 20.68 -7.61
C LYS A 107 -10.62 20.20 -8.82
N LYS A 108 -9.94 19.59 -9.81
CA LYS A 108 -10.60 19.03 -10.98
C LYS A 108 -11.58 17.92 -10.62
N LEU A 109 -11.21 17.01 -9.71
CA LEU A 109 -12.09 15.94 -9.25
C LEU A 109 -13.35 16.49 -8.53
N ILE A 110 -13.23 17.61 -7.84
CA ILE A 110 -14.37 18.31 -7.23
C ILE A 110 -15.23 18.97 -8.29
N GLU A 111 -14.64 19.63 -9.28
CA GLU A 111 -15.35 20.24 -10.41
C GLU A 111 -16.12 19.21 -11.25
N GLU A 112 -15.53 18.02 -11.43
CA GLU A 112 -16.14 16.88 -12.10
C GLU A 112 -17.20 16.15 -11.25
N GLY A 113 -17.39 16.58 -9.99
CA GLY A 113 -18.38 16.00 -9.07
C GLY A 113 -18.01 14.62 -8.51
N ILE A 114 -16.75 14.19 -8.66
CA ILE A 114 -16.26 12.91 -8.12
C ILE A 114 -16.10 13.01 -6.60
N TYR A 115 -15.63 14.16 -6.11
CA TYR A 115 -15.56 14.45 -4.68
C TYR A 115 -16.44 15.65 -4.32
N SER A 116 -17.03 15.59 -3.12
CA SER A 116 -17.72 16.75 -2.55
C SER A 116 -16.72 17.84 -2.19
N LYS A 117 -17.10 19.11 -2.40
CA LYS A 117 -16.32 20.25 -1.93
C LYS A 117 -16.14 20.23 -0.40
N GLU A 118 -17.14 19.71 0.29
CA GLU A 118 -17.10 19.47 1.74
C GLU A 118 -16.95 17.96 1.98
N LEU A 119 -15.72 17.51 2.20
CA LEU A 119 -15.32 16.10 2.25
C LEU A 119 -16.15 15.26 3.24
N TYR A 120 -16.64 15.86 4.31
CA TYR A 120 -17.38 15.17 5.38
C TYR A 120 -18.89 15.40 5.34
N SER A 121 -19.41 16.01 4.28
CA SER A 121 -20.83 16.35 4.19
C SER A 121 -21.77 15.13 4.15
N ASP A 122 -21.25 13.97 3.78
CA ASP A 122 -21.96 12.69 3.73
C ASP A 122 -21.96 11.95 5.09
N LEU A 123 -21.00 12.24 5.96
CA LEU A 123 -20.90 11.61 7.30
C LEU A 123 -21.95 12.13 8.28
N THR A 124 -22.56 13.28 7.99
CA THR A 124 -23.58 13.91 8.86
C THR A 124 -25.00 13.41 8.58
N LYS A 125 -25.18 12.47 7.66
CA LYS A 125 -26.51 11.94 7.24
C LYS A 125 -26.87 10.58 7.84
N GLN A 126 -26.25 10.23 8.98
CA GLN A 126 -26.65 9.05 9.75
C GLN A 126 -27.64 9.43 10.86
#